data_4ebb17bd0ce118debb2c52db314a962e
#
_entry.id   4ebb17bd0ce118debb2c52db314a962e
#
_cell.length_a   1.000
_cell.length_b   1.000
_cell.length_c   1.000
_cell.angle_alpha   90.00
_cell.angle_beta   90.00
_cell.angle_gamma   90.00
#
_symmetry.space_group_name_H-M   'P 1'
#
loop_
_entity.id
_entity.type
_entity.pdbx_description
1 polymer ?
#
loop_
_entity_poly.entity_id
_entity_poly.type
_entity_poly.pdbx_seq_one_letter_code
_entity_poly.pdbx_strand_id
1 'polypeptide(L)'
;MKLFQRLLVAPAALGLMAPVAANADTSFASTTTLGGSAFFTVGSVADGGTTDKEEELYMQYKYVLSMKSSFSGEDLLVTGLKAGNASGPLASMDSAYGGGSDLTVKDFFYSFPVGDLEVTAGPLLDQDDVVAATTSAYSDTFRLGAMPYSLAGNETGPGVGVAYSNDNGVVASASFVSVGGTDATVGIGGDNGDDVSTVTLGYNGDGFGGGLVIASNDGEAGTTGYDTFGGGIYYS
;
A
#
# COMPACT_ATOMS: atom_id res chain seq x y z
N MET A 1 -6.66 -23.30 20.92
CA MET A 1 -6.20 -23.69 19.58
C MET A 1 -7.29 -24.13 18.61
N LYS A 2 -8.28 -24.95 18.98
CA LYS A 2 -9.34 -25.41 18.02
C LYS A 2 -10.35 -24.32 17.60
N LEU A 3 -10.51 -23.24 18.36
CA LEU A 3 -11.45 -22.16 18.02
C LEU A 3 -10.88 -21.20 16.97
N PHE A 4 -9.58 -20.91 17.05
CA PHE A 4 -8.87 -20.09 16.08
C PHE A 4 -8.77 -20.74 14.69
N GLN A 5 -8.56 -22.06 14.64
CA GLN A 5 -8.57 -22.79 13.38
C GLN A 5 -9.95 -22.77 12.69
N ARG A 6 -11.03 -22.69 13.46
CA ARG A 6 -12.39 -22.58 12.90
C ARG A 6 -12.73 -21.15 12.43
N LEU A 7 -12.10 -20.13 13.04
CA LEU A 7 -12.31 -18.73 12.66
C LEU A 7 -11.54 -18.37 11.37
N LEU A 8 -10.37 -18.99 11.15
CA LEU A 8 -9.56 -18.79 9.93
C LEU A 8 -10.04 -19.59 8.72
N VAL A 9 -10.71 -20.72 8.94
CA VAL A 9 -11.25 -21.53 7.84
C VAL A 9 -12.60 -21.00 7.33
N ALA A 10 -13.40 -20.35 8.16
CA ALA A 10 -14.69 -19.81 7.76
C ALA A 10 -14.60 -18.64 6.77
N PRO A 11 -13.70 -17.64 6.93
CA PRO A 11 -13.51 -16.59 5.91
C PRO A 11 -12.88 -17.10 4.62
N ALA A 12 -11.94 -18.06 4.72
CA ALA A 12 -11.33 -18.68 3.53
C ALA A 12 -12.34 -19.52 2.74
N ALA A 13 -13.25 -20.20 3.43
CA ALA A 13 -14.32 -20.96 2.78
C ALA A 13 -15.38 -20.03 2.14
N LEU A 14 -15.69 -18.89 2.78
CA LEU A 14 -16.56 -17.87 2.20
C LEU A 14 -15.89 -17.15 1.01
N GLY A 15 -14.58 -16.88 1.09
CA GLY A 15 -13.80 -16.33 -0.01
C GLY A 15 -13.65 -17.28 -1.20
N LEU A 16 -13.63 -18.60 -0.97
CA LEU A 16 -13.64 -19.61 -2.01
C LEU A 16 -15.03 -19.86 -2.64
N MET A 17 -16.09 -19.52 -1.91
CA MET A 17 -17.46 -19.66 -2.44
C MET A 17 -17.89 -18.43 -3.27
N ALA A 18 -17.36 -17.24 -2.98
CA ALA A 18 -17.64 -16.03 -3.74
C ALA A 18 -17.17 -16.09 -5.21
N PRO A 19 -15.96 -16.58 -5.54
CA PRO A 19 -15.52 -16.74 -6.93
C PRO A 19 -16.32 -17.77 -7.73
N VAL A 20 -16.88 -18.78 -7.08
CA VAL A 20 -17.70 -19.80 -7.78
C VAL A 20 -19.08 -19.23 -8.18
N ALA A 21 -19.61 -18.31 -7.40
CA ALA A 21 -20.84 -17.60 -7.75
C ALA A 21 -20.61 -16.46 -8.77
N ALA A 22 -19.39 -15.90 -8.83
CA ALA A 22 -19.01 -14.86 -9.79
C ALA A 22 -18.60 -15.40 -11.17
N ASN A 23 -18.53 -16.71 -11.37
CA ASN A 23 -18.34 -17.35 -12.66
C ASN A 23 -19.58 -17.38 -13.58
N ALA A 24 -20.58 -16.57 -13.30
CA ALA A 24 -21.56 -16.20 -14.31
C ALA A 24 -20.88 -15.23 -15.29
N ASP A 25 -20.50 -15.72 -16.42
CA ASP A 25 -19.63 -15.14 -17.48
C ASP A 25 -19.85 -13.68 -17.88
N THR A 26 -20.89 -13.03 -17.42
CA THR A 26 -21.23 -11.67 -17.83
C THR A 26 -21.10 -10.61 -16.73
N SER A 27 -21.07 -10.99 -15.47
CA SER A 27 -21.04 -10.02 -14.37
C SER A 27 -19.62 -9.55 -14.02
N PHE A 28 -18.61 -10.38 -14.16
CA PHE A 28 -17.24 -10.02 -13.83
C PHE A 28 -16.69 -8.89 -14.73
N ALA A 29 -16.92 -8.97 -16.03
CA ALA A 29 -16.43 -7.96 -16.98
C ALA A 29 -17.10 -6.59 -16.80
N SER A 30 -18.37 -6.55 -16.36
CA SER A 30 -19.10 -5.28 -16.15
C SER A 30 -18.74 -4.58 -14.84
N THR A 31 -18.15 -5.29 -13.89
CA THR A 31 -17.75 -4.77 -12.57
C THR A 31 -16.26 -4.51 -12.44
N THR A 32 -15.46 -4.88 -13.46
CA THR A 32 -14.01 -4.70 -13.46
C THR A 32 -13.64 -3.45 -14.25
N THR A 33 -12.90 -2.57 -13.62
CA THR A 33 -12.27 -1.41 -14.27
C THR A 33 -10.76 -1.63 -14.38
N LEU A 34 -10.20 -1.25 -15.54
CA LEU A 34 -8.76 -1.20 -15.76
C LEU A 34 -8.34 0.27 -15.75
N GLY A 35 -7.44 0.61 -14.85
CA GLY A 35 -6.81 1.92 -14.77
C GLY A 35 -5.29 1.79 -14.83
N GLY A 36 -4.59 2.91 -14.86
CA GLY A 36 -3.15 2.91 -14.79
C GLY A 36 -2.54 4.28 -14.93
N SER A 37 -1.24 4.34 -14.66
CA SER A 37 -0.42 5.52 -14.82
C SER A 37 0.92 5.17 -15.44
N ALA A 38 1.49 6.12 -16.21
CA ALA A 38 2.84 6.03 -16.72
C ALA A 38 3.58 7.34 -16.39
N PHE A 39 4.77 7.19 -15.85
CA PHE A 39 5.67 8.30 -15.54
C PHE A 39 6.90 8.19 -16.40
N PHE A 40 7.31 9.31 -16.99
CA PHE A 40 8.54 9.45 -17.74
C PHE A 40 9.36 10.55 -17.10
N THR A 41 10.53 10.20 -16.61
CA THR A 41 11.45 11.15 -15.99
C THR A 41 12.67 11.29 -16.88
N VAL A 42 13.00 12.51 -17.24
CA VAL A 42 14.20 12.85 -18.01
C VAL A 42 15.02 13.81 -17.16
N GLY A 43 16.28 13.50 -16.95
CA GLY A 43 17.14 14.38 -16.17
C GLY A 43 18.58 13.90 -16.11
N SER A 44 19.36 14.73 -15.48
CA SER A 44 20.74 14.45 -15.08
C SER A 44 21.00 15.15 -13.74
N VAL A 45 22.04 14.76 -13.04
CA VAL A 45 22.49 15.43 -11.82
C VAL A 45 23.89 15.97 -12.09
N ALA A 46 24.04 17.27 -12.06
CA ALA A 46 25.33 17.91 -12.16
C ALA A 46 26.09 17.69 -10.83
N ASP A 47 27.32 17.20 -10.92
CA ASP A 47 28.20 16.97 -9.75
C ASP A 47 27.64 15.94 -8.75
N GLY A 48 26.85 14.99 -9.23
CA GLY A 48 26.01 14.08 -8.40
C GLY A 48 26.56 12.70 -8.11
N GLY A 49 27.78 12.36 -8.51
CA GLY A 49 28.25 11.01 -8.37
C GLY A 49 29.71 10.87 -7.95
N THR A 50 30.06 9.70 -7.44
CA THR A 50 31.45 9.29 -7.19
C THR A 50 32.17 8.84 -8.46
N THR A 51 31.44 8.81 -9.58
CA THR A 51 31.97 8.45 -10.91
C THR A 51 31.42 9.41 -11.95
N ASP A 52 32.29 9.90 -12.83
CA ASP A 52 32.02 10.86 -13.93
C ASP A 52 30.94 10.40 -14.95
N LYS A 53 30.23 9.31 -14.68
CA LYS A 53 29.25 8.71 -15.58
C LYS A 53 27.80 8.96 -15.18
N GLU A 54 27.55 9.58 -14.03
CA GLU A 54 26.19 9.80 -13.51
C GLU A 54 25.61 11.18 -13.90
N GLU A 55 26.39 11.98 -14.64
CA GLU A 55 26.00 13.33 -15.09
C GLU A 55 25.32 13.35 -16.47
N GLU A 56 25.30 12.22 -17.16
CA GLU A 56 24.66 12.11 -18.46
C GLU A 56 23.15 12.29 -18.38
N LEU A 57 22.58 12.93 -19.39
CA LEU A 57 21.13 13.03 -19.51
C LEU A 57 20.55 11.67 -19.86
N TYR A 58 19.65 11.16 -19.02
CA TYR A 58 19.00 9.88 -19.23
C TYR A 58 17.49 9.92 -18.95
N MET A 59 16.80 8.88 -19.38
CA MET A 59 15.36 8.73 -19.21
C MET A 59 15.05 7.44 -18.44
N GLN A 60 14.15 7.56 -17.47
CA GLN A 60 13.56 6.44 -16.78
C GLN A 60 12.05 6.47 -16.88
N TYR A 61 11.41 5.33 -16.65
CA TYR A 61 9.96 5.22 -16.60
C TYR A 61 9.50 4.38 -15.42
N LYS A 62 8.28 4.64 -14.96
CA LYS A 62 7.47 3.78 -14.11
C LYS A 62 6.10 3.62 -14.76
N TYR A 63 5.61 2.42 -14.75
CA TYR A 63 4.31 2.07 -15.31
C TYR A 63 3.53 1.26 -14.27
N VAL A 64 2.29 1.62 -14.03
CA VAL A 64 1.38 0.95 -13.08
C VAL A 64 0.07 0.66 -13.79
N LEU A 65 -0.40 -0.57 -13.67
CA LEU A 65 -1.75 -0.99 -14.03
C LEU A 65 -2.50 -1.39 -12.77
N SER A 66 -3.76 -1.00 -12.67
CA SER A 66 -4.64 -1.39 -11.58
C SER A 66 -5.95 -1.94 -12.14
N MET A 67 -6.25 -3.17 -11.79
CA MET A 67 -7.56 -3.78 -12.02
C MET A 67 -8.35 -3.72 -10.72
N LYS A 68 -9.56 -3.16 -10.80
CA LYS A 68 -10.47 -3.00 -9.67
C LYS A 68 -11.79 -3.66 -10.02
N SER A 69 -12.19 -4.65 -9.21
CA SER A 69 -13.42 -5.43 -9.41
C SER A 69 -14.29 -5.36 -8.17
N SER A 70 -15.58 -5.08 -8.35
CA SER A 70 -16.56 -5.18 -7.29
C SER A 70 -17.53 -6.31 -7.59
N PHE A 71 -17.90 -7.10 -6.58
CA PHE A 71 -18.84 -8.22 -6.70
C PHE A 71 -20.21 -7.90 -6.14
N SER A 72 -20.26 -7.04 -5.12
CA SER A 72 -21.50 -6.61 -4.46
C SER A 72 -21.93 -5.19 -4.81
N GLY A 73 -21.04 -4.38 -5.36
CA GLY A 73 -21.20 -2.95 -5.60
C GLY A 73 -20.67 -2.06 -4.47
N GLU A 74 -20.38 -2.65 -3.31
CA GLU A 74 -19.83 -1.96 -2.12
C GLU A 74 -18.46 -2.48 -1.71
N ASP A 75 -17.98 -3.54 -2.36
CA ASP A 75 -16.69 -4.18 -2.14
C ASP A 75 -15.70 -3.86 -3.26
N LEU A 76 -14.43 -4.15 -3.04
CA LEU A 76 -13.39 -3.90 -4.01
C LEU A 76 -12.25 -4.92 -3.92
N LEU A 77 -12.07 -5.71 -4.99
CA LEU A 77 -10.84 -6.47 -5.21
C LEU A 77 -9.87 -5.62 -6.03
N VAL A 78 -8.69 -5.39 -5.50
CA VAL A 78 -7.61 -4.66 -6.17
C VAL A 78 -6.50 -5.63 -6.59
N THR A 79 -6.08 -5.51 -7.86
CA THR A 79 -4.87 -6.17 -8.38
C THR A 79 -4.03 -5.13 -9.08
N GLY A 80 -2.89 -4.80 -8.50
CA GLY A 80 -1.92 -3.84 -9.02
C GLY A 80 -0.73 -4.54 -9.68
N LEU A 81 -0.31 -4.04 -10.84
CA LEU A 81 0.91 -4.47 -11.53
C LEU A 81 1.81 -3.27 -11.77
N LYS A 82 3.12 -3.44 -11.63
CA LYS A 82 4.09 -2.38 -11.91
C LYS A 82 5.32 -2.88 -12.65
N ALA A 83 5.94 -1.99 -13.43
CA ALA A 83 7.25 -2.15 -14.04
C ALA A 83 7.96 -0.80 -14.11
N GLY A 84 9.29 -0.79 -14.20
CA GLY A 84 10.07 0.43 -14.34
C GLY A 84 11.56 0.17 -14.35
N ASN A 85 12.31 1.10 -14.95
CA ASN A 85 13.74 0.98 -15.18
C ASN A 85 14.58 1.99 -14.39
N ALA A 86 14.04 2.53 -13.30
CA ALA A 86 14.75 3.55 -12.53
C ALA A 86 16.11 3.06 -12.03
N SER A 87 17.11 3.89 -12.22
CA SER A 87 18.48 3.64 -11.79
C SER A 87 19.22 4.97 -11.61
N GLY A 88 20.40 4.94 -10.97
CA GLY A 88 21.21 6.13 -10.77
C GLY A 88 20.55 7.18 -9.86
N PRO A 89 20.98 8.45 -9.93
CA PRO A 89 20.54 9.49 -8.99
C PRO A 89 19.04 9.77 -8.99
N LEU A 90 18.36 9.62 -10.13
CA LEU A 90 16.91 9.86 -10.22
C LEU A 90 16.07 8.69 -9.69
N ALA A 91 16.68 7.57 -9.32
CA ALA A 91 15.97 6.43 -8.72
C ALA A 91 15.44 6.73 -7.30
N SER A 92 15.97 7.76 -6.64
CA SER A 92 15.48 8.22 -5.33
C SER A 92 14.18 9.02 -5.38
N MET A 93 13.68 9.34 -6.58
CA MET A 93 12.39 10.02 -6.72
C MET A 93 11.25 9.06 -6.35
N ASP A 94 10.23 9.54 -5.67
CA ASP A 94 9.05 8.75 -5.29
C ASP A 94 8.30 8.17 -6.50
N SER A 95 8.32 8.88 -7.62
CA SER A 95 7.78 8.40 -8.91
C SER A 95 8.66 7.37 -9.62
N ALA A 96 9.81 6.97 -9.05
CA ALA A 96 10.71 5.99 -9.64
C ALA A 96 10.36 4.56 -9.22
N TYR A 97 10.76 3.59 -10.04
CA TYR A 97 10.72 2.17 -9.71
C TYR A 97 11.77 1.40 -10.52
N GLY A 98 12.66 0.72 -9.83
CA GLY A 98 13.83 0.03 -10.40
C GLY A 98 13.65 -1.48 -10.60
N GLY A 99 12.43 -2.00 -10.66
CA GLY A 99 12.14 -3.45 -10.77
C GLY A 99 12.39 -4.08 -12.14
N GLY A 100 12.90 -3.34 -13.12
CA GLY A 100 13.11 -3.82 -14.48
C GLY A 100 11.86 -3.73 -15.35
N SER A 101 11.95 -4.33 -16.54
CA SER A 101 10.85 -4.34 -17.53
C SER A 101 9.77 -5.39 -17.24
N ASP A 102 10.00 -6.30 -16.31
CA ASP A 102 9.05 -7.34 -15.97
C ASP A 102 7.91 -6.77 -15.13
N LEU A 103 6.69 -7.18 -15.45
CA LEU A 103 5.51 -6.84 -14.65
C LEU A 103 5.52 -7.63 -13.34
N THR A 104 5.53 -6.91 -12.23
CA THR A 104 5.42 -7.49 -10.89
C THR A 104 4.08 -7.15 -10.28
N VAL A 105 3.53 -8.06 -9.47
CA VAL A 105 2.33 -7.77 -8.69
C VAL A 105 2.72 -6.80 -7.57
N LYS A 106 2.06 -5.63 -7.54
CA LYS A 106 2.27 -4.61 -6.52
C LYS A 106 1.27 -4.77 -5.38
N ASP A 107 -0.01 -4.88 -5.73
CA ASP A 107 -1.11 -4.94 -4.79
C ASP A 107 -2.00 -6.15 -5.10
N PHE A 108 -2.44 -6.85 -4.09
CA PHE A 108 -3.48 -7.86 -4.19
C PHE A 108 -4.24 -7.98 -2.89
N PHE A 109 -5.36 -7.28 -2.80
CA PHE A 109 -6.17 -7.23 -1.59
C PHE A 109 -7.66 -7.04 -1.90
N TYR A 110 -8.48 -7.28 -0.89
CA TYR A 110 -9.91 -7.13 -0.95
C TYR A 110 -10.40 -6.24 0.18
N SER A 111 -11.22 -5.24 -0.17
CA SER A 111 -11.85 -4.30 0.76
C SER A 111 -13.36 -4.49 0.74
N PHE A 112 -13.98 -4.42 1.90
CA PHE A 112 -15.43 -4.57 2.05
C PHE A 112 -15.94 -3.82 3.29
N PRO A 113 -17.19 -3.28 3.24
CA PRO A 113 -17.78 -2.57 4.36
C PRO A 113 -18.25 -3.52 5.47
N VAL A 114 -18.04 -3.10 6.71
CA VAL A 114 -18.59 -3.73 7.92
C VAL A 114 -19.16 -2.63 8.83
N GLY A 115 -20.45 -2.36 8.68
CA GLY A 115 -21.06 -1.19 9.32
C GLY A 115 -20.46 0.11 8.80
N ASP A 116 -19.94 0.95 9.69
CA ASP A 116 -19.29 2.22 9.34
C ASP A 116 -17.78 2.07 9.04
N LEU A 117 -17.27 0.84 9.04
CA LEU A 117 -15.86 0.56 8.79
C LEU A 117 -15.67 -0.05 7.41
N GLU A 118 -14.59 0.32 6.76
CA GLU A 118 -14.03 -0.41 5.63
C GLU A 118 -12.94 -1.36 6.13
N VAL A 119 -13.09 -2.65 5.84
CA VAL A 119 -12.10 -3.67 6.20
C VAL A 119 -11.35 -4.08 4.94
N THR A 120 -10.03 -4.03 4.99
CA THR A 120 -9.15 -4.41 3.89
C THR A 120 -8.26 -5.57 4.34
N ALA A 121 -8.11 -6.59 3.51
CA ALA A 121 -7.22 -7.71 3.79
C ALA A 121 -6.68 -8.32 2.48
N GLY A 122 -5.44 -8.75 2.49
CA GLY A 122 -4.84 -9.39 1.31
C GLY A 122 -3.43 -9.91 1.53
N PRO A 123 -2.94 -10.72 0.59
CA PRO A 123 -1.57 -11.23 0.64
C PRO A 123 -0.51 -10.21 0.22
N LEU A 124 -0.91 -9.13 -0.47
CA LEU A 124 -0.06 -8.02 -0.88
C LEU A 124 -0.83 -6.71 -0.64
N LEU A 125 -0.84 -6.31 0.62
CA LEU A 125 -1.36 -5.03 1.10
C LEU A 125 -0.17 -4.13 1.37
N ASP A 126 -0.18 -2.93 0.80
CA ASP A 126 0.80 -1.91 1.15
C ASP A 126 0.34 -1.20 2.44
N GLN A 127 1.28 -0.82 3.27
CA GLN A 127 1.01 -0.13 4.52
C GLN A 127 0.16 1.14 4.32
N ASP A 128 0.34 1.85 3.21
CA ASP A 128 -0.38 3.08 2.91
C ASP A 128 -1.78 2.88 2.30
N ASP A 129 -2.10 1.69 1.83
CA ASP A 129 -3.43 1.38 1.25
C ASP A 129 -4.59 1.57 2.26
N VAL A 130 -4.30 1.55 3.56
CA VAL A 130 -5.29 1.69 4.63
C VAL A 130 -5.18 3.02 5.38
N VAL A 131 -4.18 3.85 5.08
CA VAL A 131 -3.99 5.15 5.75
C VAL A 131 -5.14 6.10 5.40
N ALA A 132 -6.00 6.41 6.36
CA ALA A 132 -7.16 7.29 6.16
C ALA A 132 -6.85 8.78 6.34
N ALA A 133 -5.87 9.12 7.18
CA ALA A 133 -5.54 10.49 7.48
C ALA A 133 -4.52 11.08 6.51
N THR A 134 -4.82 12.22 5.91
CA THR A 134 -3.90 12.94 5.04
C THR A 134 -2.85 13.69 5.87
N THR A 135 -1.58 13.35 5.69
CA THR A 135 -0.45 14.03 6.34
C THR A 135 0.36 14.91 5.38
N SER A 136 0.07 14.84 4.08
CA SER A 136 0.67 15.69 3.06
C SER A 136 -0.28 15.84 1.87
N ALA A 137 -0.44 17.08 1.40
CA ALA A 137 -1.21 17.40 0.19
C ALA A 137 -0.33 17.51 -1.08
N TYR A 138 0.97 17.29 -0.98
CA TYR A 138 1.87 17.36 -2.12
C TYR A 138 1.74 16.12 -3.00
N SER A 139 1.82 16.34 -4.33
CA SER A 139 1.92 15.26 -5.30
C SER A 139 3.20 14.45 -5.09
N ASP A 140 3.09 13.13 -5.21
CA ASP A 140 4.20 12.17 -5.10
C ASP A 140 5.36 12.48 -6.05
N THR A 141 5.05 13.10 -7.19
CA THR A 141 6.06 13.50 -8.19
C THR A 141 7.12 14.45 -7.64
N PHE A 142 6.74 15.27 -6.65
CA PHE A 142 7.61 16.29 -6.07
C PHE A 142 8.04 15.98 -4.62
N ARG A 143 7.71 14.79 -4.13
CA ARG A 143 8.09 14.32 -2.81
C ARG A 143 9.36 13.48 -2.87
N LEU A 144 10.24 13.66 -1.92
CA LEU A 144 11.34 12.75 -1.62
C LEU A 144 10.89 11.76 -0.54
N GLY A 145 9.97 10.91 -0.88
CA GLY A 145 9.61 9.66 -0.27
C GLY A 145 9.33 9.54 1.24
N ALA A 146 9.69 10.45 2.09
CA ALA A 146 9.58 10.24 3.54
C ALA A 146 8.21 10.68 4.10
N MET A 147 7.26 9.78 4.13
CA MET A 147 6.01 9.95 4.90
C MET A 147 6.20 9.38 6.32
N PRO A 148 5.46 9.89 7.32
CA PRO A 148 5.59 9.41 8.69
C PRO A 148 5.43 7.90 8.85
N TYR A 149 4.51 7.28 8.11
CA TYR A 149 4.31 5.83 8.13
C TYR A 149 5.44 5.08 7.42
N SER A 150 6.02 5.62 6.35
CA SER A 150 7.11 4.97 5.61
C SER A 150 8.45 5.00 6.34
N LEU A 151 8.56 5.73 7.44
CA LEU A 151 9.73 5.69 8.31
C LEU A 151 9.78 4.41 9.17
N ALA A 152 8.67 3.72 9.35
CA ALA A 152 8.63 2.40 9.98
C ALA A 152 8.82 1.24 8.99
N GLY A 153 9.22 1.55 7.76
CA GLY A 153 9.27 0.67 6.62
C GLY A 153 8.12 1.02 5.66
N ASN A 154 8.38 1.03 4.38
CA ASN A 154 7.35 1.18 3.34
C ASN A 154 7.01 -0.21 2.83
N GLU A 155 6.23 -0.96 3.61
CA GLU A 155 6.23 -2.40 3.53
C GLU A 155 4.95 -2.93 2.90
N THR A 156 5.11 -3.97 2.06
CA THR A 156 4.03 -4.68 1.40
C THR A 156 4.10 -6.17 1.78
N GLY A 157 2.97 -6.74 2.17
CA GLY A 157 2.90 -8.16 2.54
C GLY A 157 1.48 -8.59 2.89
N PRO A 158 1.31 -9.81 3.40
CA PRO A 158 0.06 -10.22 4.00
C PRO A 158 -0.34 -9.24 5.08
N GLY A 159 -1.54 -8.67 4.94
CA GLY A 159 -1.96 -7.62 5.84
C GLY A 159 -3.48 -7.55 6.00
N VAL A 160 -3.88 -6.82 7.03
CA VAL A 160 -5.26 -6.47 7.34
C VAL A 160 -5.31 -5.05 7.89
N GLY A 161 -6.36 -4.34 7.56
CA GLY A 161 -6.60 -3.02 8.12
C GLY A 161 -8.06 -2.68 8.18
N VAL A 162 -8.35 -1.64 8.92
CA VAL A 162 -9.68 -1.05 9.06
C VAL A 162 -9.56 0.46 8.91
N ALA A 163 -10.48 1.05 8.17
CA ALA A 163 -10.59 2.49 8.01
C ALA A 163 -12.01 2.95 8.38
N TYR A 164 -12.09 4.13 8.96
CA TYR A 164 -13.31 4.83 9.29
C TYR A 164 -13.28 6.23 8.67
N SER A 165 -14.37 6.62 8.08
CA SER A 165 -14.58 8.01 7.64
C SER A 165 -16.04 8.40 7.87
N ASN A 166 -16.29 9.67 8.16
CA ASN A 166 -17.65 10.19 8.29
C ASN A 166 -17.85 11.48 7.50
N ASP A 167 -19.10 11.85 7.31
CA ASP A 167 -19.50 13.07 6.56
C ASP A 167 -18.99 14.37 7.17
N ASN A 168 -18.57 14.35 8.43
CA ASN A 168 -17.98 15.52 9.09
C ASN A 168 -16.47 15.64 8.87
N GLY A 169 -15.87 14.75 8.07
CA GLY A 169 -14.46 14.76 7.72
C GLY A 169 -13.54 14.07 8.73
N VAL A 170 -14.06 13.50 9.82
CA VAL A 170 -13.22 12.72 10.76
C VAL A 170 -12.86 11.39 10.12
N VAL A 171 -11.56 11.08 10.15
CA VAL A 171 -11.00 9.84 9.61
C VAL A 171 -10.10 9.17 10.63
N ALA A 172 -10.11 7.84 10.64
CA ALA A 172 -9.21 7.03 11.45
C ALA A 172 -8.92 5.71 10.75
N SER A 173 -7.74 5.15 10.94
CA SER A 173 -7.42 3.82 10.45
C SER A 173 -6.43 3.09 11.34
N ALA A 174 -6.43 1.77 11.24
CA ALA A 174 -5.41 0.92 11.81
C ALA A 174 -5.11 -0.22 10.85
N SER A 175 -3.84 -0.56 10.65
CA SER A 175 -3.39 -1.64 9.81
C SER A 175 -2.25 -2.43 10.43
N PHE A 176 -2.12 -3.67 9.97
CA PHE A 176 -1.02 -4.57 10.26
C PHE A 176 -0.58 -5.21 8.94
N VAL A 177 0.70 -5.15 8.63
CA VAL A 177 1.32 -5.73 7.45
C VAL A 177 2.54 -6.53 7.87
N SER A 178 2.63 -7.78 7.42
CA SER A 178 3.73 -8.69 7.74
C SER A 178 4.62 -8.88 6.53
N VAL A 179 5.82 -8.34 6.59
CA VAL A 179 6.81 -8.43 5.51
C VAL A 179 7.34 -9.87 5.40
N GLY A 180 7.32 -10.41 4.19
CA GLY A 180 7.73 -11.80 4.01
C GLY A 180 6.75 -12.83 4.55
N GLY A 181 5.61 -12.44 5.11
CA GLY A 181 4.62 -13.34 5.72
C GLY A 181 3.98 -14.36 4.76
N THR A 182 4.25 -14.28 3.45
CA THR A 182 3.93 -15.31 2.45
C THR A 182 4.91 -16.48 2.46
N ASP A 183 6.08 -16.33 3.08
CA ASP A 183 7.06 -17.39 3.24
C ASP A 183 6.75 -18.21 4.50
N ALA A 184 6.72 -19.54 4.36
CA ALA A 184 6.40 -20.45 5.47
C ALA A 184 7.48 -20.45 6.58
N THR A 185 8.67 -19.95 6.30
CA THR A 185 9.76 -19.83 7.28
C THR A 185 9.72 -18.51 8.06
N VAL A 186 9.02 -17.52 7.55
CA VAL A 186 8.79 -16.21 8.17
C VAL A 186 7.46 -16.21 8.92
N GLY A 187 6.37 -16.46 8.20
CA GLY A 187 5.02 -16.49 8.77
C GLY A 187 4.45 -15.09 9.03
N ILE A 188 3.16 -15.01 9.25
CA ILE A 188 2.46 -13.77 9.62
C ILE A 188 2.57 -13.58 11.13
N GLY A 189 3.14 -12.44 11.57
CA GLY A 189 3.38 -12.18 12.99
C GLY A 189 4.43 -13.09 13.61
N GLY A 190 5.41 -13.52 12.82
CA GLY A 190 6.50 -14.38 13.25
C GLY A 190 7.77 -13.60 13.51
N ASP A 191 8.62 -14.09 14.43
CA ASP A 191 9.87 -13.42 14.83
C ASP A 191 10.93 -13.32 13.70
N ASN A 192 10.68 -13.93 12.53
CA ASN A 192 11.65 -14.00 11.43
C ASN A 192 11.41 -12.96 10.32
N GLY A 193 10.44 -12.10 10.47
CA GLY A 193 10.13 -11.03 9.50
C GLY A 193 9.67 -9.76 10.21
N ASP A 194 9.75 -8.64 9.52
CA ASP A 194 9.24 -7.38 10.03
C ASP A 194 7.71 -7.39 10.02
N ASP A 195 7.11 -7.01 11.13
CA ASP A 195 5.69 -6.77 11.24
C ASP A 195 5.44 -5.28 11.52
N VAL A 196 4.67 -4.64 10.66
CA VAL A 196 4.41 -3.20 10.74
C VAL A 196 2.97 -2.93 11.11
N SER A 197 2.77 -2.24 12.22
CA SER A 197 1.46 -1.74 12.66
C SER A 197 1.38 -0.24 12.45
N THR A 198 0.29 0.25 11.85
CA THR A 198 0.09 1.69 11.62
C THR A 198 -1.27 2.12 12.14
N VAL A 199 -1.32 3.23 12.85
CA VAL A 199 -2.56 3.86 13.32
C VAL A 199 -2.59 5.31 12.87
N THR A 200 -3.71 5.73 12.33
CA THR A 200 -3.92 7.13 11.91
C THR A 200 -5.18 7.73 12.49
N LEU A 201 -5.15 9.04 12.71
CA LEU A 201 -6.31 9.83 13.11
C LEU A 201 -6.20 11.20 12.45
N GLY A 202 -7.26 11.66 11.85
CA GLY A 202 -7.23 12.94 11.15
C GLY A 202 -8.58 13.55 10.85
N TYR A 203 -8.49 14.64 10.14
CA TYR A 203 -9.62 15.38 9.61
C TYR A 203 -9.34 15.75 8.14
N ASN A 204 -10.22 15.35 7.25
CA ASN A 204 -10.20 15.69 5.82
C ASN A 204 -11.42 16.58 5.51
N GLY A 205 -11.24 17.90 5.49
CA GLY A 205 -12.30 18.85 5.20
C GLY A 205 -12.07 19.63 3.92
N ASP A 206 -13.10 20.37 3.50
CA ASP A 206 -13.01 21.26 2.36
C ASP A 206 -12.06 22.41 2.64
N GLY A 207 -10.96 22.47 1.90
CA GLY A 207 -9.97 23.55 1.99
C GLY A 207 -8.97 23.42 3.12
N PHE A 208 -9.15 22.56 4.10
CA PHE A 208 -8.16 22.30 5.14
C PHE A 208 -8.30 20.90 5.73
N GLY A 209 -7.23 20.39 6.26
CA GLY A 209 -7.23 19.12 6.96
C GLY A 209 -5.88 18.81 7.59
N GLY A 210 -5.76 17.62 8.13
CA GLY A 210 -4.53 17.15 8.71
C GLY A 210 -4.68 15.82 9.39
N GLY A 211 -3.56 15.23 9.76
CA GLY A 211 -3.55 13.92 10.37
C GLY A 211 -2.35 13.67 11.25
N LEU A 212 -2.52 12.71 12.12
CA LEU A 212 -1.48 12.11 12.95
C LEU A 212 -1.31 10.66 12.52
N VAL A 213 -0.07 10.20 12.49
CA VAL A 213 0.30 8.80 12.18
C VAL A 213 1.26 8.32 13.24
N ILE A 214 1.02 7.11 13.72
CA ILE A 214 1.95 6.34 14.54
C ILE A 214 2.14 5.02 13.83
N ALA A 215 3.39 4.62 13.60
CA ALA A 215 3.72 3.33 13.03
C ALA A 215 4.82 2.67 13.86
N SER A 216 4.71 1.36 14.03
CA SER A 216 5.64 0.52 14.79
C SER A 216 6.07 -0.64 13.90
N ASN A 217 7.38 -0.86 13.84
CA ASN A 217 8.01 -2.02 13.22
C ASN A 217 8.65 -2.83 14.33
N ASP A 218 8.34 -4.10 14.46
CA ASP A 218 8.89 -4.96 15.53
C ASP A 218 10.30 -5.48 15.23
N GLY A 219 10.74 -5.35 13.96
CA GLY A 219 12.03 -5.85 13.50
C GLY A 219 12.07 -7.35 13.27
N GLU A 220 12.88 -7.76 12.30
CA GLU A 220 13.15 -9.18 12.09
C GLU A 220 14.11 -9.75 13.16
N ALA A 221 14.21 -11.07 13.25
CA ALA A 221 15.07 -11.76 14.21
C ALA A 221 16.51 -11.23 14.21
N GLY A 222 16.93 -10.69 15.34
CA GLY A 222 18.26 -10.13 15.55
C GLY A 222 18.40 -8.64 15.24
N THR A 223 17.33 -7.98 14.84
CA THR A 223 17.23 -6.52 14.72
C THR A 223 16.40 -5.92 15.85
N THR A 224 16.53 -4.63 16.06
CA THR A 224 15.71 -3.92 17.07
C THR A 224 14.57 -3.22 16.35
N GLY A 225 13.35 -3.50 16.78
CA GLY A 225 12.17 -2.78 16.34
C GLY A 225 12.22 -1.30 16.69
N TYR A 226 11.40 -0.50 16.03
CA TYR A 226 11.34 0.94 16.25
C TYR A 226 9.96 1.51 15.98
N ASP A 227 9.67 2.63 16.66
CA ASP A 227 8.43 3.35 16.50
C ASP A 227 8.67 4.67 15.77
N THR A 228 7.70 5.07 14.97
CA THR A 228 7.68 6.37 14.29
C THR A 228 6.38 7.08 14.57
N PHE A 229 6.43 8.39 14.61
CA PHE A 229 5.24 9.22 14.67
C PHE A 229 5.41 10.47 13.82
N GLY A 230 4.33 10.96 13.32
CA GLY A 230 4.32 12.18 12.54
C GLY A 230 2.94 12.77 12.39
N GLY A 231 2.90 13.94 11.84
CA GLY A 231 1.66 14.64 11.55
C GLY A 231 1.85 15.74 10.53
N GLY A 232 0.76 16.15 9.93
CA GLY A 232 0.73 17.22 8.96
C GLY A 232 -0.61 17.94 8.98
N ILE A 233 -0.58 19.17 8.51
CA ILE A 233 -1.77 19.97 8.22
C ILE A 233 -1.65 20.51 6.81
N TYR A 234 -2.75 20.65 6.14
CA TYR A 234 -2.81 21.29 4.82
C TYR A 234 -3.95 22.30 4.75
N TYR A 235 -3.75 23.26 3.85
CA TYR A 235 -4.76 24.23 3.44
C TYR A 235 -4.71 24.34 1.91
N SER A 236 -5.86 24.27 1.23
CA SER A 236 -5.97 24.33 -0.22
C SER A 236 -6.96 25.40 -0.70
#